data_d02f75946a986b988006bf039124b915
#
_entry.id   d02f75946a986b988006bf039124b915
#
_cell.length_a   1.000
_cell.length_b   1.000
_cell.length_c   1.000
_cell.angle_alpha   90.00
_cell.angle_beta   90.00
_cell.angle_gamma   90.00
#
_symmetry.space_group_name_H-M   'P 1'
#
loop_
_entity.id
_entity.type
_entity.pdbx_description
1 polymer ?
#
loop_
_entity_poly.entity_id
_entity_poly.type
_entity_poly.pdbx_seq_one_letter_code
_entity_poly.pdbx_strand_id
1 'polypeptide(L)'
;MAYKERGNGQGSVTTLKDSKGKKKYQVRVTVGSKFDAEKERVIYTSKSLGVFKTKAEAEAVLAEYNSSPYDLTNKITTVGELYDYWSETYFEKVAPSAKRSVESAWAYCESIRNLKLKKLGSSHIRDVMENGTREIIRGSKKEVRHTSINTKLRIKSLFNLMLDEAVGLKLVTSNVARSFDVKDMRKEADYQKKKKESFSNEELEILWNNLDYRFMDMLLIGIYSGFRPSELCNIEVKNVDLENNIIVEGMKTEAGRDRVVPIHPLIKPLVEARFKQAIKLDSRWLFNDIYSPTSKHVTYDKFRHRYEEIMRYFGIQNKTGHCVRVTFITMAYTAGLPEYAIKRIVGHSLKGNVTDAVYNRVTPEQLYRFICMIPKYMDEEAQRKIQASDELLRVLEELITNMKIEK
;
A
#
# COMPACT_ATOMS: atom_id res chain seq x y z
N MET A 1 -39.36 -48.98 9.81
CA MET A 1 -38.59 -47.81 9.30
C MET A 1 -37.21 -48.33 8.95
N ALA A 2 -36.87 -48.36 7.67
CA ALA A 2 -35.59 -48.86 7.19
C ALA A 2 -34.44 -47.99 7.71
N TYR A 3 -33.43 -48.60 8.30
CA TYR A 3 -32.17 -47.94 8.68
C TYR A 3 -31.47 -47.57 7.37
N LYS A 4 -31.38 -46.31 7.07
CA LYS A 4 -30.57 -45.84 5.95
C LYS A 4 -29.10 -45.99 6.33
N GLU A 5 -28.44 -47.03 5.82
CA GLU A 5 -26.99 -47.19 5.99
C GLU A 5 -26.29 -46.00 5.34
N ARG A 6 -25.46 -45.30 6.12
CA ARG A 6 -24.63 -44.20 5.64
C ARG A 6 -23.29 -44.77 5.19
N GLY A 7 -22.75 -44.27 4.12
CA GLY A 7 -21.43 -44.64 3.63
C GLY A 7 -20.31 -44.33 4.65
N ASN A 8 -19.23 -45.10 4.59
CA ASN A 8 -18.07 -44.89 5.45
C ASN A 8 -17.55 -43.45 5.32
N GLY A 9 -17.30 -42.78 6.46
CA GLY A 9 -16.80 -41.41 6.50
C GLY A 9 -17.86 -40.31 6.65
N GLN A 10 -19.16 -40.62 6.49
CA GLN A 10 -20.24 -39.63 6.56
C GLN A 10 -20.68 -39.23 7.99
N GLY A 11 -19.96 -39.70 9.01
CA GLY A 11 -20.29 -39.45 10.42
C GLY A 11 -21.53 -40.19 10.93
N SER A 12 -21.87 -39.98 12.21
CA SER A 12 -22.99 -40.67 12.87
C SER A 12 -23.76 -39.75 13.80
N VAL A 13 -25.05 -40.01 13.96
CA VAL A 13 -25.91 -39.44 14.99
C VAL A 13 -26.24 -40.52 15.99
N THR A 14 -25.75 -40.40 17.22
CA THR A 14 -25.97 -41.32 18.31
C THR A 14 -26.95 -40.75 19.31
N THR A 15 -27.85 -41.59 19.85
CA THR A 15 -28.80 -41.17 20.87
C THR A 15 -28.17 -41.33 22.26
N LEU A 16 -28.15 -40.24 23.02
CA LEU A 16 -27.75 -40.21 24.42
C LEU A 16 -28.99 -40.03 25.30
N LYS A 17 -28.92 -40.50 26.54
CA LYS A 17 -29.92 -40.18 27.56
C LYS A 17 -29.26 -39.25 28.58
N ASP A 18 -29.91 -38.16 28.96
CA ASP A 18 -29.41 -37.31 30.05
C ASP A 18 -29.75 -37.94 31.41
N SER A 19 -29.26 -37.30 32.49
CA SER A 19 -29.48 -37.74 33.88
C SER A 19 -30.97 -37.85 34.30
N LYS A 20 -31.89 -37.26 33.51
CA LYS A 20 -33.33 -37.32 33.70
C LYS A 20 -34.03 -38.26 32.69
N GLY A 21 -33.27 -39.10 31.96
CA GLY A 21 -33.79 -40.04 30.97
C GLY A 21 -34.26 -39.43 29.65
N LYS A 22 -34.10 -38.13 29.42
CA LYS A 22 -34.52 -37.46 28.21
C LYS A 22 -33.52 -37.71 27.07
N LYS A 23 -34.04 -38.06 25.89
CA LYS A 23 -33.22 -38.35 24.70
C LYS A 23 -32.56 -37.07 24.19
N LYS A 24 -31.27 -37.17 23.92
CA LYS A 24 -30.46 -36.18 23.20
C LYS A 24 -29.72 -36.87 22.06
N TYR A 25 -29.28 -36.11 21.08
CA TYR A 25 -28.67 -36.65 19.86
C TYR A 25 -27.28 -36.03 19.66
N GLN A 26 -26.25 -36.88 19.74
CA GLN A 26 -24.86 -36.46 19.54
C GLN A 26 -24.47 -36.74 18.09
N VAL A 27 -23.88 -35.71 17.45
CA VAL A 27 -23.28 -35.84 16.12
C VAL A 27 -21.79 -36.09 16.26
N ARG A 28 -21.29 -37.14 15.61
CA ARG A 28 -19.85 -37.44 15.56
C ARG A 28 -19.41 -37.64 14.13
N VAL A 29 -18.21 -37.14 13.79
CA VAL A 29 -17.59 -37.27 12.47
C VAL A 29 -16.17 -37.78 12.61
N THR A 30 -15.68 -38.53 11.63
CA THR A 30 -14.30 -39.01 11.58
C THR A 30 -13.43 -37.91 10.97
N VAL A 31 -12.40 -37.46 11.70
CA VAL A 31 -11.49 -36.38 11.28
C VAL A 31 -10.10 -36.86 10.88
N GLY A 32 -9.81 -38.14 11.06
CA GLY A 32 -8.56 -38.77 10.68
C GLY A 32 -8.50 -40.23 11.02
N SER A 33 -7.50 -40.93 10.51
CA SER A 33 -7.20 -42.31 10.85
C SER A 33 -5.69 -42.50 11.02
N LYS A 34 -5.29 -43.36 11.95
CA LYS A 34 -3.92 -43.80 12.15
C LYS A 34 -3.86 -45.30 12.21
N PHE A 35 -2.92 -45.92 11.51
CA PHE A 35 -2.68 -47.35 11.60
C PHE A 35 -1.93 -47.66 12.90
N ASP A 36 -2.49 -48.55 13.74
CA ASP A 36 -1.86 -49.08 14.95
C ASP A 36 -1.17 -50.38 14.57
N ALA A 37 0.15 -50.35 14.46
CA ALA A 37 0.94 -51.50 14.07
C ALA A 37 0.98 -52.62 15.13
N GLU A 38 0.75 -52.28 16.41
CA GLU A 38 0.72 -53.28 17.50
C GLU A 38 -0.59 -54.09 17.49
N LYS A 39 -1.67 -53.46 17.01
CA LYS A 39 -3.03 -54.09 17.00
C LYS A 39 -3.49 -54.45 15.58
N GLU A 40 -2.62 -54.26 14.59
CA GLU A 40 -2.91 -54.50 13.15
C GLU A 40 -4.25 -53.93 12.69
N ARG A 41 -4.63 -52.75 13.21
CA ARG A 41 -5.94 -52.13 12.88
C ARG A 41 -5.84 -50.65 12.69
N VAL A 42 -6.75 -50.10 11.88
CA VAL A 42 -6.90 -48.65 11.70
C VAL A 42 -7.71 -48.08 12.87
N ILE A 43 -7.13 -47.14 13.60
CA ILE A 43 -7.82 -46.37 14.64
C ILE A 43 -8.32 -45.08 14.01
N TYR A 44 -9.64 -44.86 14.09
CA TYR A 44 -10.28 -43.63 13.60
C TYR A 44 -10.41 -42.62 14.71
N THR A 45 -9.92 -41.38 14.44
CA THR A 45 -10.12 -40.26 15.35
C THR A 45 -11.45 -39.59 15.01
N SER A 46 -12.37 -39.57 15.98
CA SER A 46 -13.68 -38.95 15.80
C SER A 46 -13.83 -37.72 16.66
N LYS A 47 -14.51 -36.68 16.15
CA LYS A 47 -14.85 -35.45 16.82
C LYS A 47 -16.36 -35.28 16.94
N SER A 48 -16.83 -34.76 18.10
CA SER A 48 -18.23 -34.41 18.29
C SER A 48 -18.52 -33.03 17.74
N LEU A 49 -19.57 -32.91 16.93
CA LEU A 49 -20.07 -31.61 16.41
C LEU A 49 -21.05 -30.92 17.37
N GLY A 50 -21.49 -31.63 18.40
CA GLY A 50 -22.42 -31.14 19.41
C GLY A 50 -23.47 -32.17 19.83
N VAL A 51 -24.27 -31.78 20.83
CA VAL A 51 -25.41 -32.55 21.33
C VAL A 51 -26.68 -31.73 21.19
N PHE A 52 -27.68 -32.26 20.49
CA PHE A 52 -28.88 -31.56 20.08
C PHE A 52 -30.11 -32.12 20.78
N LYS A 53 -31.18 -31.32 20.87
CA LYS A 53 -32.42 -31.72 21.53
C LYS A 53 -33.28 -32.64 20.64
N THR A 54 -33.22 -32.46 19.33
CA THR A 54 -33.98 -33.21 18.35
C THR A 54 -33.07 -33.97 17.37
N LYS A 55 -33.57 -35.09 16.83
CA LYS A 55 -32.86 -35.87 15.80
C LYS A 55 -32.72 -35.06 14.50
N ALA A 56 -33.75 -34.27 14.17
CA ALA A 56 -33.77 -33.46 12.97
C ALA A 56 -32.65 -32.35 12.99
N GLU A 57 -32.47 -31.69 14.13
CA GLU A 57 -31.35 -30.72 14.30
C GLU A 57 -29.98 -31.41 14.13
N ALA A 58 -29.81 -32.58 14.74
CA ALA A 58 -28.57 -33.34 14.65
C ALA A 58 -28.27 -33.80 13.20
N GLU A 59 -29.30 -34.27 12.47
CA GLU A 59 -29.19 -34.68 11.07
C GLU A 59 -28.93 -33.48 10.15
N ALA A 60 -29.52 -32.31 10.39
CA ALA A 60 -29.26 -31.09 9.65
C ALA A 60 -27.80 -30.63 9.79
N VAL A 61 -27.25 -30.66 11.02
CA VAL A 61 -25.85 -30.34 11.28
C VAL A 61 -24.90 -31.33 10.62
N LEU A 62 -25.25 -32.63 10.63
CA LEU A 62 -24.44 -33.64 9.95
C LEU A 62 -24.52 -33.53 8.43
N ALA A 63 -25.68 -33.19 7.87
CA ALA A 63 -25.84 -32.93 6.44
C ALA A 63 -25.08 -31.67 6.00
N GLU A 64 -25.12 -30.58 6.80
CA GLU A 64 -24.32 -29.38 6.58
C GLU A 64 -22.83 -29.71 6.59
N TYR A 65 -22.36 -30.50 7.55
CA TYR A 65 -20.99 -30.98 7.60
C TYR A 65 -20.60 -31.78 6.37
N ASN A 66 -21.44 -32.74 5.94
CA ASN A 66 -21.18 -33.60 4.78
C ASN A 66 -21.26 -32.87 3.44
N SER A 67 -22.05 -31.80 3.34
CA SER A 67 -22.08 -30.91 2.15
C SER A 67 -20.85 -30.01 2.07
N SER A 68 -20.20 -29.75 3.20
CA SER A 68 -18.97 -28.96 3.33
C SER A 68 -18.07 -29.61 4.39
N PRO A 69 -17.41 -30.74 4.10
CA PRO A 69 -16.58 -31.47 5.06
C PRO A 69 -15.24 -30.75 5.29
N TYR A 70 -15.33 -29.56 5.84
CA TYR A 70 -14.14 -28.76 6.13
C TYR A 70 -13.64 -29.02 7.53
N ASP A 71 -12.33 -28.94 7.62
CA ASP A 71 -11.54 -29.20 8.79
C ASP A 71 -12.12 -28.52 10.04
N LEU A 72 -12.75 -29.33 10.90
CA LEU A 72 -13.23 -28.90 12.21
C LEU A 72 -12.09 -28.44 13.14
N THR A 73 -10.83 -28.63 12.73
CA THR A 73 -9.66 -28.11 13.41
C THR A 73 -9.48 -26.62 13.13
N ASN A 74 -10.11 -26.09 12.08
CA ASN A 74 -10.00 -24.69 11.70
C ASN A 74 -10.94 -23.85 12.58
N LYS A 75 -10.35 -23.22 13.63
CA LYS A 75 -11.07 -22.40 14.60
C LYS A 75 -11.55 -21.06 14.05
N ILE A 76 -11.36 -20.81 12.75
CA ILE A 76 -11.68 -19.51 12.11
C ILE A 76 -13.18 -19.45 11.85
N THR A 77 -13.89 -18.75 12.72
CA THR A 77 -15.36 -18.59 12.65
C THR A 77 -15.80 -17.17 12.41
N THR A 78 -14.96 -16.19 12.78
CA THR A 78 -15.23 -14.76 12.68
C THR A 78 -14.30 -14.06 11.69
N VAL A 79 -14.68 -12.86 11.27
CA VAL A 79 -13.86 -12.01 10.40
C VAL A 79 -12.54 -11.62 11.08
N GLY A 80 -12.56 -11.40 12.40
CA GLY A 80 -11.37 -11.09 13.18
C GLY A 80 -10.39 -12.24 13.23
N GLU A 81 -10.87 -13.47 13.52
CA GLU A 81 -10.02 -14.66 13.52
C GLU A 81 -9.43 -14.96 12.14
N LEU A 82 -10.16 -14.66 11.07
CA LEU A 82 -9.62 -14.76 9.71
C LEU A 82 -8.50 -13.73 9.47
N TYR A 83 -8.70 -12.49 9.93
CA TYR A 83 -7.67 -11.46 9.81
C TYR A 83 -6.41 -11.84 10.57
N ASP A 84 -6.54 -12.28 11.81
CA ASP A 84 -5.42 -12.65 12.66
C ASP A 84 -4.61 -13.81 12.02
N TYR A 85 -5.29 -14.85 11.53
CA TYR A 85 -4.67 -15.97 10.82
C TYR A 85 -3.97 -15.54 9.52
N TRP A 86 -4.68 -14.81 8.65
CA TRP A 86 -4.17 -14.40 7.35
C TRP A 86 -3.02 -13.41 7.47
N SER A 87 -3.13 -12.45 8.40
CA SER A 87 -2.14 -11.39 8.57
C SER A 87 -0.79 -11.91 9.04
N GLU A 88 -0.76 -12.96 9.86
CA GLU A 88 0.48 -13.58 10.34
C GLU A 88 1.36 -13.99 9.16
N THR A 89 0.83 -14.80 8.25
CA THR A 89 1.57 -15.29 7.06
C THR A 89 1.80 -14.19 6.01
N TYR A 90 0.84 -13.28 5.85
CA TYR A 90 0.94 -12.20 4.89
C TYR A 90 2.04 -11.19 5.25
N PHE A 91 2.16 -10.86 6.53
CA PHE A 91 3.13 -9.88 7.00
C PHE A 91 4.59 -10.34 6.91
N GLU A 92 4.85 -11.64 6.87
CA GLU A 92 6.18 -12.19 6.60
C GLU A 92 6.66 -11.93 5.16
N LYS A 93 5.72 -11.83 4.21
CA LYS A 93 5.99 -11.74 2.77
C LYS A 93 6.02 -10.31 2.23
N VAL A 94 5.63 -9.33 3.02
CA VAL A 94 5.44 -7.95 2.54
C VAL A 94 6.35 -6.94 3.24
N ALA A 95 6.61 -5.83 2.55
CA ALA A 95 7.39 -4.73 3.11
C ALA A 95 6.68 -4.10 4.33
N PRO A 96 7.42 -3.54 5.30
CA PRO A 96 6.85 -2.89 6.49
C PRO A 96 5.83 -1.79 6.20
N SER A 97 5.95 -1.13 5.04
CA SER A 97 4.99 -0.11 4.59
C SER A 97 3.63 -0.71 4.19
N ALA A 98 3.64 -1.91 3.57
CA ALA A 98 2.42 -2.63 3.22
C ALA A 98 1.72 -3.15 4.48
N LYS A 99 2.48 -3.72 5.43
CA LYS A 99 1.97 -4.11 6.75
C LYS A 99 1.24 -2.95 7.42
N ARG A 100 1.89 -1.78 7.59
CA ARG A 100 1.26 -0.59 8.17
C ARG A 100 0.01 -0.13 7.42
N SER A 101 -0.03 -0.30 6.09
CA SER A 101 -1.20 0.04 5.29
C SER A 101 -2.39 -0.87 5.58
N VAL A 102 -2.14 -2.18 5.72
CA VAL A 102 -3.14 -3.20 6.07
C VAL A 102 -3.66 -2.98 7.50
N GLU A 103 -2.77 -2.83 8.48
CA GLU A 103 -3.13 -2.55 9.87
C GLU A 103 -3.95 -1.26 10.00
N SER A 104 -3.57 -0.22 9.23
CA SER A 104 -4.34 1.03 9.19
C SER A 104 -5.73 0.87 8.60
N ALA A 105 -5.91 0.01 7.60
CA ALA A 105 -7.22 -0.30 7.02
C ALA A 105 -8.07 -1.15 7.98
N TRP A 106 -7.45 -2.15 8.61
CA TRP A 106 -8.13 -3.02 9.58
C TRP A 106 -8.67 -2.28 10.79
N ALA A 107 -7.96 -1.25 11.23
CA ALA A 107 -8.39 -0.41 12.36
C ALA A 107 -9.74 0.30 12.17
N TYR A 108 -10.29 0.34 10.95
CA TYR A 108 -11.65 0.82 10.66
C TYR A 108 -12.71 -0.29 10.70
N CYS A 109 -12.29 -1.57 10.82
CA CYS A 109 -13.17 -2.73 10.68
C CYS A 109 -13.69 -3.27 12.02
N GLU A 110 -13.59 -2.51 13.11
CA GLU A 110 -13.96 -2.97 14.46
C GLU A 110 -15.40 -3.45 14.54
N SER A 111 -16.33 -2.78 13.86
CA SER A 111 -17.77 -3.12 13.87
C SER A 111 -18.09 -4.52 13.33
N ILE A 112 -17.25 -5.06 12.48
CA ILE A 112 -17.45 -6.40 11.87
C ILE A 112 -16.46 -7.45 12.36
N ARG A 113 -15.57 -7.11 13.28
CA ARG A 113 -14.53 -8.02 13.78
C ARG A 113 -15.13 -9.32 14.33
N ASN A 114 -16.20 -9.22 15.10
CA ASN A 114 -16.87 -10.37 15.73
C ASN A 114 -17.98 -10.98 14.85
N LEU A 115 -18.19 -10.46 13.63
CA LEU A 115 -19.15 -11.01 12.70
C LEU A 115 -18.73 -12.41 12.27
N LYS A 116 -19.68 -13.36 12.28
CA LYS A 116 -19.42 -14.73 11.77
C LYS A 116 -19.08 -14.67 10.28
N LEU A 117 -18.01 -15.31 9.89
CA LEU A 117 -17.48 -15.29 8.51
C LEU A 117 -18.52 -15.70 7.47
N LYS A 118 -19.33 -16.74 7.78
CA LYS A 118 -20.44 -17.21 6.92
C LYS A 118 -21.57 -16.18 6.75
N LYS A 119 -21.66 -15.15 7.60
CA LYS A 119 -22.66 -14.08 7.52
C LYS A 119 -22.10 -12.81 6.87
N LEU A 120 -20.81 -12.78 6.58
CA LEU A 120 -20.18 -11.61 5.95
C LEU A 120 -20.71 -11.45 4.52
N GLY A 121 -21.36 -10.34 4.26
CA GLY A 121 -21.80 -9.92 2.93
C GLY A 121 -21.12 -8.65 2.47
N SER A 122 -21.23 -8.31 1.18
CA SER A 122 -20.69 -7.08 0.61
C SER A 122 -21.23 -5.81 1.29
N SER A 123 -22.47 -5.84 1.78
CA SER A 123 -23.09 -4.74 2.52
C SER A 123 -22.33 -4.40 3.80
N HIS A 124 -21.85 -5.39 4.55
CA HIS A 124 -21.07 -5.14 5.77
C HIS A 124 -19.74 -4.45 5.47
N ILE A 125 -19.06 -4.86 4.38
CA ILE A 125 -17.81 -4.23 3.98
C ILE A 125 -18.04 -2.80 3.48
N ARG A 126 -19.14 -2.57 2.73
CA ARG A 126 -19.54 -1.23 2.30
C ARG A 126 -19.86 -0.33 3.48
N ASP A 127 -20.58 -0.83 4.49
CA ASP A 127 -20.89 -0.06 5.70
C ASP A 127 -19.63 0.37 6.44
N VAL A 128 -18.64 -0.52 6.61
CA VAL A 128 -17.32 -0.16 7.16
C VAL A 128 -16.63 0.93 6.31
N MET A 129 -16.75 0.86 4.99
CA MET A 129 -16.17 1.87 4.11
C MET A 129 -16.88 3.23 4.22
N GLU A 130 -18.16 3.26 4.49
CA GLU A 130 -18.94 4.50 4.58
C GLU A 130 -18.91 5.10 5.97
N ASN A 131 -19.09 4.29 7.00
CA ASN A 131 -19.32 4.70 8.37
C ASN A 131 -18.18 4.35 9.33
N GLY A 132 -17.21 3.56 8.89
CA GLY A 132 -16.08 3.14 9.72
C GLY A 132 -15.29 4.33 10.25
N THR A 133 -14.94 4.26 11.53
CA THR A 133 -14.15 5.28 12.22
C THR A 133 -12.94 4.65 12.88
N ARG A 134 -11.89 5.44 13.06
CA ARG A 134 -10.69 5.08 13.81
C ARG A 134 -10.33 6.18 14.80
N GLU A 135 -10.09 5.80 16.03
CA GLU A 135 -9.52 6.70 17.03
C GLU A 135 -7.99 6.78 16.89
N ILE A 136 -7.47 8.00 16.94
CA ILE A 136 -6.04 8.26 16.96
C ILE A 136 -5.73 9.11 18.19
N ILE A 137 -4.83 8.61 19.03
CA ILE A 137 -4.36 9.33 20.21
C ILE A 137 -3.00 9.95 19.86
N ARG A 138 -2.91 11.28 19.96
CA ARG A 138 -1.66 12.04 19.80
C ARG A 138 -1.40 12.87 21.04
N GLY A 139 -0.52 12.39 21.91
CA GLY A 139 -0.35 12.97 23.25
C GLY A 139 -1.65 12.90 24.03
N SER A 140 -2.17 14.06 24.49
CA SER A 140 -3.45 14.17 25.21
C SER A 140 -4.67 14.35 24.29
N LYS A 141 -4.47 14.48 22.97
CA LYS A 141 -5.57 14.74 22.02
C LYS A 141 -6.05 13.42 21.41
N LYS A 142 -7.37 13.20 21.50
CA LYS A 142 -8.09 12.10 20.86
C LYS A 142 -8.78 12.64 19.61
N GLU A 143 -8.46 12.09 18.45
CA GLU A 143 -9.03 12.47 17.15
C GLU A 143 -9.76 11.26 16.57
N VAL A 144 -11.02 11.43 16.16
CA VAL A 144 -11.78 10.41 15.43
C VAL A 144 -11.65 10.69 13.93
N ARG A 145 -11.16 9.71 13.18
CA ARG A 145 -11.04 9.80 11.71
C ARG A 145 -12.04 8.91 11.02
N HIS A 146 -12.68 9.49 10.01
CA HIS A 146 -13.54 8.79 9.06
C HIS A 146 -12.74 8.27 7.87
N THR A 147 -13.35 7.34 7.12
CA THR A 147 -12.74 6.77 5.92
C THR A 147 -12.67 7.79 4.79
N SER A 148 -11.48 8.00 4.24
CA SER A 148 -11.28 8.69 2.95
C SER A 148 -11.41 7.69 1.79
N ILE A 149 -11.53 8.17 0.56
CA ILE A 149 -11.55 7.29 -0.62
C ILE A 149 -10.32 6.37 -0.71
N ASN A 150 -9.14 6.87 -0.33
CA ASN A 150 -7.93 6.04 -0.28
C ASN A 150 -8.01 4.99 0.84
N THR A 151 -8.66 5.29 1.96
CA THR A 151 -8.91 4.33 3.03
C THR A 151 -9.88 3.25 2.56
N LYS A 152 -10.97 3.62 1.85
CA LYS A 152 -11.93 2.69 1.25
C LYS A 152 -11.23 1.72 0.27
N LEU A 153 -10.35 2.23 -0.60
CA LEU A 153 -9.55 1.40 -1.51
C LEU A 153 -8.63 0.41 -0.77
N ARG A 154 -8.04 0.82 0.35
CA ARG A 154 -7.20 -0.06 1.18
C ARG A 154 -8.04 -1.13 1.91
N ILE A 155 -9.20 -0.77 2.44
CA ILE A 155 -10.15 -1.73 3.02
C ILE A 155 -10.59 -2.74 1.97
N LYS A 156 -10.92 -2.29 0.75
CA LYS A 156 -11.26 -3.16 -0.37
C LYS A 156 -10.14 -4.14 -0.69
N SER A 157 -8.90 -3.64 -0.79
CA SER A 157 -7.71 -4.47 -1.06
C SER A 157 -7.48 -5.50 0.05
N LEU A 158 -7.61 -5.10 1.32
CA LEU A 158 -7.50 -5.99 2.46
C LEU A 158 -8.50 -7.15 2.37
N PHE A 159 -9.80 -6.84 2.18
CA PHE A 159 -10.84 -7.86 2.10
C PHE A 159 -10.69 -8.74 0.86
N ASN A 160 -10.25 -8.19 -0.29
CA ASN A 160 -9.96 -9.01 -1.46
C ASN A 160 -8.91 -10.07 -1.16
N LEU A 161 -7.77 -9.69 -0.57
CA LEU A 161 -6.68 -10.61 -0.26
C LEU A 161 -7.08 -11.64 0.81
N MET A 162 -7.68 -11.18 1.89
CA MET A 162 -8.06 -12.02 3.02
C MET A 162 -9.17 -13.03 2.65
N LEU A 163 -10.16 -12.60 1.87
CA LEU A 163 -11.25 -13.49 1.44
C LEU A 163 -10.85 -14.42 0.30
N ASP A 164 -9.87 -14.06 -0.55
CA ASP A 164 -9.29 -15.00 -1.52
C ASP A 164 -8.62 -16.19 -0.79
N GLU A 165 -7.88 -15.92 0.29
CA GLU A 165 -7.31 -16.95 1.15
C GLU A 165 -8.42 -17.79 1.79
N ALA A 166 -9.47 -17.14 2.31
CA ALA A 166 -10.61 -17.85 2.91
C ALA A 166 -11.35 -18.76 1.92
N VAL A 167 -11.43 -18.39 0.63
CA VAL A 167 -11.96 -19.25 -0.45
C VAL A 167 -11.01 -20.42 -0.68
N GLY A 168 -9.70 -20.18 -0.74
CA GLY A 168 -8.69 -21.23 -0.88
C GLY A 168 -8.74 -22.26 0.26
N LEU A 169 -8.92 -21.78 1.49
CA LEU A 169 -9.12 -22.60 2.69
C LEU A 169 -10.54 -23.19 2.79
N LYS A 170 -11.40 -22.87 1.84
CA LYS A 170 -12.80 -23.31 1.79
C LYS A 170 -13.65 -22.91 3.01
N LEU A 171 -13.30 -21.84 3.68
CA LEU A 171 -14.05 -21.26 4.80
C LEU A 171 -15.29 -20.50 4.32
N VAL A 172 -15.25 -19.98 3.10
CA VAL A 172 -16.36 -19.33 2.38
C VAL A 172 -16.40 -19.83 0.93
N THR A 173 -17.55 -19.73 0.30
CA THR A 173 -17.78 -20.21 -1.07
C THR A 173 -17.31 -19.21 -2.14
N SER A 174 -17.30 -17.92 -1.82
CA SER A 174 -16.92 -16.85 -2.75
C SER A 174 -16.38 -15.63 -2.01
N ASN A 175 -15.59 -14.83 -2.72
CA ASN A 175 -15.09 -13.56 -2.21
C ASN A 175 -16.11 -12.45 -2.46
N VAL A 176 -16.92 -12.14 -1.45
CA VAL A 176 -17.96 -11.08 -1.51
C VAL A 176 -17.38 -9.68 -1.70
N ALA A 177 -16.10 -9.47 -1.38
CA ALA A 177 -15.47 -8.18 -1.62
C ALA A 177 -15.25 -7.91 -3.13
N ARG A 178 -15.22 -8.90 -3.99
CA ARG A 178 -15.09 -8.74 -5.44
C ARG A 178 -16.39 -8.38 -6.16
N SER A 179 -17.54 -8.43 -5.47
CA SER A 179 -18.87 -8.18 -6.08
C SER A 179 -19.23 -6.72 -6.28
N PHE A 180 -18.39 -5.76 -5.87
CA PHE A 180 -18.65 -4.33 -6.00
C PHE A 180 -17.36 -3.54 -6.30
N ASP A 181 -17.47 -2.31 -6.82
CA ASP A 181 -16.33 -1.38 -7.02
C ASP A 181 -16.42 -0.20 -6.04
N VAL A 182 -15.26 0.31 -5.62
CA VAL A 182 -15.15 1.52 -4.79
C VAL A 182 -15.46 2.78 -5.60
N LYS A 183 -15.41 2.71 -6.93
CA LYS A 183 -15.78 3.85 -7.80
C LYS A 183 -17.21 4.32 -7.52
N ASP A 184 -18.11 3.38 -7.23
CA ASP A 184 -19.52 3.66 -6.93
C ASP A 184 -19.72 4.41 -5.59
N MET A 185 -18.68 4.47 -4.77
CA MET A 185 -18.69 5.10 -3.44
C MET A 185 -17.97 6.45 -3.42
N ARG A 186 -17.52 6.96 -4.57
CA ARG A 186 -16.86 8.26 -4.67
C ARG A 186 -17.91 9.37 -4.55
N LYS A 187 -17.63 10.33 -3.70
CA LYS A 187 -18.38 11.58 -3.57
C LYS A 187 -17.72 12.64 -4.46
N GLU A 188 -18.48 13.67 -4.80
CA GLU A 188 -18.01 14.80 -5.62
C GLU A 188 -16.72 15.44 -5.06
N ALA A 189 -16.64 15.60 -3.73
CA ALA A 189 -15.44 16.07 -3.03
C ALA A 189 -14.19 15.16 -3.23
N ASP A 190 -14.35 13.89 -3.57
CA ASP A 190 -13.23 12.97 -3.83
C ASP A 190 -12.56 13.21 -5.19
N TYR A 191 -13.25 13.90 -6.11
CA TYR A 191 -12.72 14.29 -7.41
C TYR A 191 -11.92 15.59 -7.35
N GLN A 192 -12.16 16.44 -6.33
CA GLN A 192 -11.42 17.69 -6.10
C GLN A 192 -10.07 17.47 -5.42
N LYS A 193 -9.31 16.46 -5.83
CA LYS A 193 -7.94 16.30 -5.31
C LYS A 193 -7.11 17.50 -5.73
N LYS A 194 -6.56 18.24 -4.74
CA LYS A 194 -5.51 19.23 -5.02
C LYS A 194 -4.42 18.55 -5.83
N LYS A 195 -4.22 18.96 -7.08
CA LYS A 195 -3.08 18.53 -7.89
C LYS A 195 -1.80 18.86 -7.13
N LYS A 196 -0.84 17.95 -7.18
CA LYS A 196 0.49 18.25 -6.66
C LYS A 196 1.16 19.17 -7.66
N GLU A 197 1.32 20.42 -7.29
CA GLU A 197 1.90 21.45 -8.14
C GLU A 197 3.43 21.42 -8.06
N SER A 198 4.10 21.72 -9.18
CA SER A 198 5.53 21.99 -9.20
C SER A 198 5.84 23.27 -8.44
N PHE A 199 7.09 23.45 -8.01
CA PHE A 199 7.55 24.74 -7.52
C PHE A 199 7.52 25.76 -8.68
N SER A 200 7.12 27.01 -8.38
CA SER A 200 7.21 28.12 -9.33
C SER A 200 8.63 28.63 -9.46
N ASN A 201 8.89 29.53 -10.42
CA ASN A 201 10.21 30.15 -10.57
C ASN A 201 10.56 31.02 -9.35
N GLU A 202 9.61 31.77 -8.82
CA GLU A 202 9.77 32.59 -7.62
C GLU A 202 10.08 31.70 -6.39
N GLU A 203 9.38 30.58 -6.25
CA GLU A 203 9.66 29.62 -5.18
C GLU A 203 11.04 28.98 -5.35
N LEU A 204 11.45 28.63 -6.58
CA LEU A 204 12.78 28.12 -6.87
C LEU A 204 13.86 29.17 -6.59
N GLU A 205 13.61 30.42 -6.90
CA GLU A 205 14.51 31.52 -6.60
C GLU A 205 14.74 31.69 -5.08
N ILE A 206 13.65 31.62 -4.29
CA ILE A 206 13.74 31.63 -2.83
C ILE A 206 14.64 30.49 -2.35
N LEU A 207 14.46 29.27 -2.89
CA LEU A 207 15.27 28.12 -2.48
C LEU A 207 16.75 28.30 -2.83
N TRP A 208 17.08 28.79 -4.04
CA TRP A 208 18.44 29.01 -4.49
C TRP A 208 19.17 30.15 -3.75
N ASN A 209 18.45 31.19 -3.37
CA ASN A 209 19.01 32.35 -2.66
C ASN A 209 19.24 32.06 -1.16
N ASN A 210 18.80 30.92 -0.64
CA ASN A 210 18.89 30.54 0.77
C ASN A 210 19.59 29.20 0.98
N LEU A 211 20.69 28.96 0.25
CA LEU A 211 21.47 27.71 0.34
C LEU A 211 22.04 27.44 1.75
N ASP A 212 22.30 28.50 2.51
CA ASP A 212 22.79 28.39 3.89
C ASP A 212 21.75 27.87 4.87
N TYR A 213 20.48 27.88 4.47
CA TYR A 213 19.43 27.31 5.30
C TYR A 213 19.55 25.82 5.36
N ARG A 214 19.42 25.24 6.54
CA ARG A 214 19.67 23.83 6.80
C ARG A 214 18.79 22.94 5.94
N PHE A 215 19.39 21.95 5.23
CA PHE A 215 18.75 21.02 4.28
C PHE A 215 18.19 21.62 2.99
N MET A 216 18.47 22.90 2.71
CA MET A 216 18.07 23.51 1.45
C MET A 216 18.75 22.83 0.26
N ASP A 217 20.05 22.53 0.41
CA ASP A 217 20.82 21.76 -0.59
C ASP A 217 20.21 20.41 -0.90
N MET A 218 19.75 19.66 0.13
CA MET A 218 19.09 18.37 -0.06
C MET A 218 17.78 18.52 -0.85
N LEU A 219 17.01 19.57 -0.58
CA LEU A 219 15.78 19.87 -1.30
C LEU A 219 16.07 20.14 -2.78
N LEU A 220 17.06 20.99 -3.09
CA LEU A 220 17.48 21.31 -4.46
C LEU A 220 18.05 20.10 -5.19
N ILE A 221 18.87 19.28 -4.52
CA ILE A 221 19.34 18.01 -5.09
C ILE A 221 18.14 17.14 -5.49
N GLY A 222 17.11 17.03 -4.66
CA GLY A 222 15.89 16.31 -4.97
C GLY A 222 15.14 16.87 -6.19
N ILE A 223 15.04 18.22 -6.29
CA ILE A 223 14.37 18.91 -7.42
C ILE A 223 15.08 18.64 -8.74
N TYR A 224 16.42 18.65 -8.79
CA TYR A 224 17.18 18.50 -10.03
C TYR A 224 17.65 17.05 -10.31
N SER A 225 17.25 16.08 -9.49
CA SER A 225 17.51 14.66 -9.71
C SER A 225 16.25 13.83 -9.90
N GLY A 226 15.08 14.33 -9.48
CA GLY A 226 13.81 13.64 -9.58
C GLY A 226 13.67 12.42 -8.69
N PHE A 227 14.53 12.21 -7.70
CA PHE A 227 14.38 11.12 -6.71
C PHE A 227 13.07 11.23 -5.93
N ARG A 228 12.51 10.10 -5.53
CA ARG A 228 11.47 10.12 -4.50
C ARG A 228 12.11 10.53 -3.17
N PRO A 229 11.39 11.25 -2.30
CA PRO A 229 11.95 11.67 -1.01
C PRO A 229 12.56 10.53 -0.18
N SER A 230 11.95 9.35 -0.21
CA SER A 230 12.49 8.18 0.49
C SER A 230 13.74 7.60 -0.17
N GLU A 231 13.88 7.68 -1.50
CA GLU A 231 15.07 7.27 -2.23
C GLU A 231 16.21 8.26 -1.96
N LEU A 232 15.91 9.56 -2.05
CA LEU A 232 16.87 10.63 -1.75
C LEU A 232 17.51 10.44 -0.37
N CYS A 233 16.72 10.15 0.67
CA CYS A 233 17.22 9.89 2.01
C CYS A 233 18.15 8.67 2.11
N ASN A 234 17.97 7.69 1.24
CA ASN A 234 18.70 6.42 1.29
C ASN A 234 19.82 6.30 0.26
N ILE A 235 20.25 7.40 -0.35
CA ILE A 235 21.41 7.38 -1.24
C ILE A 235 22.65 6.99 -0.44
N GLU A 236 23.29 5.88 -0.84
CA GLU A 236 24.56 5.45 -0.26
C GLU A 236 25.74 6.16 -0.94
N VAL A 237 26.76 6.47 -0.16
CA VAL A 237 27.99 7.12 -0.65
C VAL A 237 28.65 6.30 -1.77
N LYS A 238 28.68 4.97 -1.63
CA LYS A 238 29.24 4.06 -2.65
C LYS A 238 28.53 4.10 -4.01
N ASN A 239 27.29 4.59 -4.04
CA ASN A 239 26.45 4.68 -5.24
C ASN A 239 26.58 6.05 -5.95
N VAL A 240 27.43 6.94 -5.43
CA VAL A 240 27.68 8.28 -6.01
C VAL A 240 29.01 8.24 -6.75
N ASP A 241 28.94 8.38 -8.06
CA ASP A 241 30.09 8.49 -8.95
C ASP A 241 30.23 9.94 -9.43
N LEU A 242 31.13 10.68 -8.79
CA LEU A 242 31.38 12.11 -9.09
C LEU A 242 32.19 12.29 -10.37
N GLU A 243 32.95 11.29 -10.79
CA GLU A 243 33.75 11.32 -12.02
C GLU A 243 32.83 11.23 -13.25
N ASN A 244 31.92 10.27 -13.25
CA ASN A 244 30.94 10.08 -14.33
C ASN A 244 29.66 10.91 -14.15
N ASN A 245 29.54 11.69 -13.07
CA ASN A 245 28.38 12.52 -12.74
C ASN A 245 27.07 11.72 -12.67
N ILE A 246 27.06 10.58 -11.97
CA ILE A 246 25.90 9.72 -11.81
C ILE A 246 25.69 9.27 -10.36
N ILE A 247 24.44 8.98 -10.03
CA ILE A 247 24.04 8.28 -8.82
C ILE A 247 23.26 7.06 -9.23
N VAL A 248 23.67 5.87 -8.74
CA VAL A 248 22.97 4.61 -9.01
C VAL A 248 22.13 4.25 -7.80
N GLU A 249 20.82 4.48 -7.86
CA GLU A 249 19.94 4.27 -6.70
C GLU A 249 18.50 3.94 -7.14
N GLY A 250 17.75 3.35 -6.24
CA GLY A 250 16.32 3.10 -6.40
C GLY A 250 15.87 1.81 -5.76
N MET A 251 14.85 1.87 -4.92
CA MET A 251 14.46 0.75 -4.05
C MET A 251 13.03 0.26 -4.24
N LYS A 252 12.12 1.09 -4.75
CA LYS A 252 10.68 0.85 -4.51
C LYS A 252 9.97 0.03 -5.58
N THR A 253 10.46 0.01 -6.80
CA THR A 253 9.83 -0.68 -7.93
C THR A 253 10.90 -1.38 -8.76
N GLU A 254 10.54 -2.47 -9.44
CA GLU A 254 11.45 -3.18 -10.34
C GLU A 254 12.06 -2.23 -11.39
N ALA A 255 11.26 -1.36 -11.99
CA ALA A 255 11.72 -0.35 -12.97
C ALA A 255 12.56 0.78 -12.35
N GLY A 256 12.54 0.94 -11.04
CA GLY A 256 13.29 1.96 -10.32
C GLY A 256 14.54 1.43 -9.63
N ARG A 257 14.73 0.11 -9.58
CA ARG A 257 15.87 -0.50 -8.88
C ARG A 257 17.14 -0.25 -9.67
N ASP A 258 18.22 0.17 -8.97
CA ASP A 258 19.55 0.39 -9.51
C ASP A 258 19.56 1.25 -10.78
N ARG A 259 18.65 2.26 -10.85
CA ARG A 259 18.60 3.16 -11.99
C ARG A 259 19.72 4.19 -11.93
N VAL A 260 20.25 4.53 -13.08
CA VAL A 260 21.21 5.61 -13.24
C VAL A 260 20.48 6.95 -13.27
N VAL A 261 20.81 7.84 -12.33
CA VAL A 261 20.33 9.22 -12.26
C VAL A 261 21.53 10.14 -12.46
N PRO A 262 21.59 10.91 -13.57
CA PRO A 262 22.69 11.84 -13.79
C PRO A 262 22.65 12.99 -12.76
N ILE A 263 23.81 13.47 -12.38
CA ILE A 263 23.96 14.63 -11.51
C ILE A 263 23.91 15.89 -12.39
N HIS A 264 22.85 16.67 -12.23
CA HIS A 264 22.70 17.93 -12.97
C HIS A 264 23.85 18.92 -12.61
N PRO A 265 24.43 19.66 -13.57
CA PRO A 265 25.54 20.58 -13.30
C PRO A 265 25.27 21.57 -12.17
N LEU A 266 24.07 22.12 -12.06
CA LEU A 266 23.68 23.06 -11.00
C LEU A 266 23.79 22.50 -9.58
N ILE A 267 23.51 21.21 -9.41
CA ILE A 267 23.55 20.56 -8.08
C ILE A 267 24.85 19.79 -7.83
N LYS A 268 25.74 19.65 -8.82
CA LYS A 268 27.00 18.95 -8.64
C LYS A 268 27.82 19.47 -7.45
N PRO A 269 28.02 20.80 -7.25
CA PRO A 269 28.74 21.32 -6.09
C PRO A 269 28.08 20.93 -4.75
N LEU A 270 26.74 20.87 -4.71
CA LEU A 270 25.97 20.50 -3.52
C LEU A 270 26.16 19.00 -3.20
N VAL A 271 26.11 18.13 -4.22
CA VAL A 271 26.37 16.69 -4.08
C VAL A 271 27.80 16.44 -3.61
N GLU A 272 28.80 17.12 -4.21
CA GLU A 272 30.21 17.02 -3.80
C GLU A 272 30.41 17.43 -2.34
N ALA A 273 29.78 18.51 -1.90
CA ALA A 273 29.85 18.96 -0.51
C ALA A 273 29.28 17.91 0.46
N ARG A 274 28.11 17.30 0.11
CA ARG A 274 27.52 16.23 0.90
C ARG A 274 28.35 14.94 0.87
N PHE A 275 28.93 14.61 -0.26
CA PHE A 275 29.84 13.47 -0.40
C PHE A 275 31.09 13.62 0.50
N LYS A 276 31.76 14.77 0.43
CA LYS A 276 32.92 15.10 1.30
C LYS A 276 32.54 15.05 2.78
N GLN A 277 31.36 15.58 3.13
CA GLN A 277 30.85 15.53 4.50
C GLN A 277 30.62 14.08 4.96
N ALA A 278 30.02 13.26 4.11
CA ALA A 278 29.72 11.86 4.43
C ALA A 278 31.01 11.03 4.63
N ILE A 279 32.02 11.21 3.75
CA ILE A 279 33.36 10.62 3.91
C ILE A 279 33.99 11.03 5.24
N LYS A 280 33.99 12.33 5.57
CA LYS A 280 34.57 12.81 6.85
C LYS A 280 33.87 12.23 8.09
N LEU A 281 32.58 11.85 7.96
CA LEU A 281 31.79 11.26 9.02
C LEU A 281 31.84 9.75 9.04
N ASP A 282 32.58 9.11 8.12
CA ASP A 282 32.57 7.66 7.89
C ASP A 282 31.12 7.14 7.78
N SER A 283 30.30 7.86 7.04
CA SER A 283 28.88 7.54 6.90
C SER A 283 28.61 6.73 5.65
N ARG A 284 27.80 5.68 5.80
CA ARG A 284 27.23 4.94 4.66
C ARG A 284 26.35 5.83 3.76
N TRP A 285 25.68 6.83 4.35
CA TRP A 285 24.64 7.63 3.71
C TRP A 285 25.15 8.97 3.24
N LEU A 286 24.72 9.41 2.05
CA LEU A 286 25.09 10.72 1.49
C LEU A 286 24.58 11.88 2.36
N PHE A 287 23.35 11.77 2.87
CA PHE A 287 22.71 12.84 3.64
C PHE A 287 22.79 12.56 5.14
N ASN A 288 23.45 13.45 5.84
CA ASN A 288 23.66 13.37 7.28
C ASN A 288 23.23 14.65 7.99
N ASP A 289 22.65 14.47 9.18
CA ASP A 289 22.33 15.53 10.12
C ASP A 289 23.35 15.53 11.26
N ILE A 290 24.40 16.36 11.12
CA ILE A 290 25.49 16.45 12.09
C ILE A 290 25.05 16.94 13.46
N TYR A 291 23.93 17.64 13.54
CA TYR A 291 23.38 18.15 14.80
C TYR A 291 22.38 17.20 15.45
N SER A 292 22.12 16.05 14.86
CA SER A 292 21.22 15.07 15.46
C SER A 292 21.89 14.35 16.64
N PRO A 293 21.26 14.32 17.83
CA PRO A 293 21.84 13.65 19.00
C PRO A 293 21.75 12.11 18.92
N THR A 294 20.84 11.56 18.09
CA THR A 294 20.54 10.14 18.07
C THR A 294 21.14 9.41 16.87
N SER A 295 20.89 9.88 15.67
CA SER A 295 21.40 9.29 14.43
C SER A 295 21.72 10.36 13.42
N LYS A 296 22.91 10.27 12.82
CA LYS A 296 23.34 11.23 11.78
C LYS A 296 22.58 11.00 10.46
N HIS A 297 22.12 9.79 10.16
CA HIS A 297 21.34 9.51 8.95
C HIS A 297 20.06 10.33 8.87
N VAL A 298 19.83 10.97 7.73
CA VAL A 298 18.57 11.69 7.45
C VAL A 298 17.51 10.73 6.99
N THR A 299 16.73 10.20 7.94
CA THR A 299 15.58 9.35 7.62
C THR A 299 14.47 10.14 6.92
N TYR A 300 13.52 9.43 6.27
CA TYR A 300 12.37 10.07 5.64
C TYR A 300 11.54 10.94 6.59
N ASP A 301 11.38 10.54 7.86
CA ASP A 301 10.66 11.35 8.85
C ASP A 301 11.42 12.63 9.19
N LYS A 302 12.75 12.57 9.34
CA LYS A 302 13.57 13.77 9.52
C LYS A 302 13.48 14.69 8.30
N PHE A 303 13.61 14.15 7.09
CA PHE A 303 13.44 14.92 5.86
C PHE A 303 12.08 15.61 5.82
N ARG A 304 10.99 14.90 6.11
CA ARG A 304 9.64 15.46 6.12
C ARG A 304 9.52 16.62 7.09
N HIS A 305 10.02 16.49 8.32
CA HIS A 305 9.98 17.57 9.30
C HIS A 305 10.78 18.80 8.86
N ARG A 306 11.98 18.59 8.29
CA ARG A 306 12.80 19.69 7.76
C ARG A 306 12.18 20.35 6.53
N TYR A 307 11.57 19.54 5.66
CA TYR A 307 10.83 20.03 4.52
C TYR A 307 9.65 20.92 4.97
N GLU A 308 8.83 20.46 5.91
CA GLU A 308 7.71 21.23 6.47
C GLU A 308 8.18 22.52 7.16
N GLU A 309 9.34 22.50 7.83
CA GLU A 309 9.98 23.65 8.44
C GLU A 309 10.40 24.69 7.38
N ILE A 310 11.09 24.28 6.31
CA ILE A 310 11.48 25.12 5.19
C ILE A 310 10.24 25.77 4.55
N MET A 311 9.23 24.95 4.20
CA MET A 311 8.02 25.47 3.57
C MET A 311 7.31 26.53 4.43
N ARG A 312 7.24 26.30 5.74
CA ARG A 312 6.64 27.27 6.69
C ARG A 312 7.46 28.54 6.83
N TYR A 313 8.79 28.40 6.94
CA TYR A 313 9.68 29.55 7.16
C TYR A 313 9.66 30.51 5.96
N PHE A 314 9.68 29.96 4.74
CA PHE A 314 9.67 30.77 3.52
C PHE A 314 8.27 31.07 2.97
N GLY A 315 7.20 30.70 3.69
CA GLY A 315 5.82 30.98 3.30
C GLY A 315 5.33 30.21 2.07
N ILE A 316 6.03 29.14 1.67
CA ILE A 316 5.67 28.30 0.51
C ILE A 316 4.51 27.38 0.89
N GLN A 317 3.37 27.56 0.24
CA GLN A 317 2.12 26.84 0.60
C GLN A 317 1.80 25.72 -0.37
N ASN A 318 0.97 24.77 0.09
CA ASN A 318 0.40 23.68 -0.73
C ASN A 318 1.42 22.73 -1.36
N LYS A 319 2.68 22.73 -0.95
CA LYS A 319 3.73 21.83 -1.42
C LYS A 319 3.95 20.69 -0.44
N THR A 320 4.03 19.47 -0.94
CA THR A 320 4.42 18.28 -0.19
C THR A 320 5.81 17.82 -0.62
N GLY A 321 6.49 16.99 0.15
CA GLY A 321 7.81 16.49 -0.24
C GLY A 321 7.84 15.78 -1.61
N HIS A 322 6.68 15.33 -2.12
CA HIS A 322 6.60 14.76 -3.47
C HIS A 322 6.60 15.82 -4.58
N CYS A 323 6.28 17.08 -4.25
CA CYS A 323 6.34 18.19 -5.22
C CYS A 323 7.77 18.43 -5.73
N VAL A 324 8.80 18.09 -4.94
CA VAL A 324 10.20 18.04 -5.35
C VAL A 324 10.37 17.27 -6.67
N ARG A 325 9.83 16.05 -6.72
CA ARG A 325 9.90 15.20 -7.91
C ARG A 325 8.94 15.66 -9.03
N VAL A 326 7.78 16.20 -8.66
CA VAL A 326 6.84 16.78 -9.65
C VAL A 326 7.52 17.92 -10.37
N THR A 327 8.25 18.78 -9.66
CA THR A 327 9.01 19.90 -10.24
C THR A 327 10.05 19.40 -11.24
N PHE A 328 10.84 18.39 -10.89
CA PHE A 328 11.79 17.79 -11.83
C PHE A 328 11.09 17.33 -13.12
N ILE A 329 10.00 16.57 -12.98
CA ILE A 329 9.26 16.07 -14.15
C ILE A 329 8.72 17.21 -15.01
N THR A 330 8.14 18.23 -14.39
CA THR A 330 7.64 19.43 -15.08
C THR A 330 8.76 20.15 -15.83
N MET A 331 9.87 20.43 -15.16
CA MET A 331 11.03 21.09 -15.77
C MET A 331 11.62 20.28 -16.94
N ALA A 332 11.69 18.95 -16.79
CA ALA A 332 12.19 18.06 -17.83
C ALA A 332 11.27 18.05 -19.08
N TYR A 333 9.95 18.04 -18.88
CA TYR A 333 8.99 18.13 -19.98
C TYR A 333 9.05 19.49 -20.68
N THR A 334 9.13 20.60 -19.93
CA THR A 334 9.24 21.95 -20.51
C THR A 334 10.55 22.19 -21.23
N ALA A 335 11.63 21.56 -20.78
CA ALA A 335 12.92 21.57 -21.47
C ALA A 335 12.98 20.65 -22.71
N GLY A 336 11.87 19.96 -23.04
CA GLY A 336 11.80 19.11 -24.22
C GLY A 336 12.50 17.75 -24.10
N LEU A 337 12.72 17.26 -22.89
CA LEU A 337 13.28 15.93 -22.70
C LEU A 337 12.32 14.86 -23.23
N PRO A 338 12.82 13.83 -23.93
CA PRO A 338 12.00 12.72 -24.36
C PRO A 338 11.36 11.99 -23.17
N GLU A 339 10.07 11.61 -23.29
CA GLU A 339 9.31 10.98 -22.22
C GLU A 339 10.00 9.72 -21.68
N TYR A 340 10.62 8.92 -22.54
CA TYR A 340 11.35 7.72 -22.12
C TYR A 340 12.56 8.04 -21.22
N ALA A 341 13.28 9.15 -21.51
CA ALA A 341 14.40 9.57 -20.68
C ALA A 341 13.92 10.04 -19.31
N ILE A 342 12.84 10.83 -19.26
CA ILE A 342 12.19 11.24 -18.01
C ILE A 342 11.77 10.03 -17.21
N LYS A 343 11.04 9.07 -17.82
CA LYS A 343 10.59 7.83 -17.16
C LYS A 343 11.76 7.03 -16.59
N ARG A 344 12.89 6.96 -17.34
CA ARG A 344 14.07 6.24 -16.91
C ARG A 344 14.76 6.90 -15.73
N ILE A 345 14.98 8.22 -15.78
CA ILE A 345 15.58 8.99 -14.67
C ILE A 345 14.72 8.87 -13.40
N VAL A 346 13.41 9.03 -13.53
CA VAL A 346 12.53 8.98 -12.35
C VAL A 346 12.12 7.56 -11.94
N GLY A 347 12.43 6.52 -12.70
CA GLY A 347 12.06 5.11 -12.39
C GLY A 347 10.56 4.88 -12.44
N HIS A 348 9.90 5.34 -13.50
CA HIS A 348 8.54 4.94 -13.87
C HIS A 348 8.58 3.71 -14.76
N SER A 349 7.58 2.82 -14.60
CA SER A 349 7.44 1.65 -15.47
C SER A 349 7.20 2.06 -16.92
N LEU A 350 7.93 1.44 -17.84
CA LEU A 350 7.74 1.55 -19.27
C LEU A 350 6.67 0.56 -19.80
N LYS A 351 5.90 -0.10 -18.90
CA LYS A 351 4.87 -1.08 -19.27
C LYS A 351 3.78 -0.42 -20.10
N GLY A 352 3.59 -0.89 -21.32
CA GLY A 352 2.55 -0.43 -22.25
C GLY A 352 3.05 -0.22 -23.67
N ASN A 353 4.35 -0.06 -23.88
CA ASN A 353 4.94 0.09 -25.21
C ASN A 353 6.14 -0.84 -25.35
N VAL A 354 5.93 -1.98 -26.04
CA VAL A 354 6.99 -2.98 -26.29
C VAL A 354 8.17 -2.33 -27.01
N THR A 355 7.91 -1.33 -27.84
CA THR A 355 8.90 -0.52 -28.56
C THR A 355 9.82 0.22 -27.57
N ASP A 356 9.27 0.84 -26.51
CA ASP A 356 10.04 1.57 -25.52
C ASP A 356 10.95 0.65 -24.70
N ALA A 357 10.53 -0.56 -24.42
CA ALA A 357 11.32 -1.52 -23.61
C ALA A 357 12.48 -2.15 -24.41
N VAL A 358 12.29 -2.37 -25.72
CA VAL A 358 13.25 -3.08 -26.59
C VAL A 358 14.26 -2.13 -27.23
N TYR A 359 13.86 -0.92 -27.62
CA TYR A 359 14.70 0.01 -28.36
C TYR A 359 15.43 1.05 -27.50
N ASN A 360 15.04 1.24 -26.24
CA ASN A 360 15.63 2.28 -25.38
C ASN A 360 16.84 1.79 -24.57
N ARG A 361 17.96 1.57 -25.25
CA ARG A 361 19.28 1.45 -24.63
C ARG A 361 19.89 2.84 -24.45
N VAL A 362 19.29 3.68 -23.61
CA VAL A 362 19.84 5.00 -23.31
C VAL A 362 21.05 4.83 -22.40
N THR A 363 22.20 5.35 -22.86
CA THR A 363 23.44 5.30 -22.07
C THR A 363 23.46 6.37 -20.97
N PRO A 364 24.28 6.23 -19.92
CA PRO A 364 24.46 7.24 -18.89
C PRO A 364 24.84 8.61 -19.48
N GLU A 365 25.69 8.66 -20.51
CA GLU A 365 26.12 9.89 -21.17
C GLU A 365 24.96 10.56 -21.90
N GLN A 366 24.07 9.80 -22.51
CA GLN A 366 22.87 10.33 -23.14
C GLN A 366 21.91 10.91 -22.07
N LEU A 367 21.71 10.19 -20.96
CA LEU A 367 20.92 10.71 -19.83
C LEU A 367 21.52 11.99 -19.26
N TYR A 368 22.87 12.07 -19.16
CA TYR A 368 23.57 13.27 -18.72
C TYR A 368 23.34 14.45 -19.68
N ARG A 369 23.41 14.23 -21.00
CA ARG A 369 23.09 15.26 -21.99
C ARG A 369 21.64 15.77 -21.83
N PHE A 370 20.70 14.87 -21.64
CA PHE A 370 19.31 15.26 -21.42
C PHE A 370 19.12 16.08 -20.14
N ILE A 371 19.71 15.66 -19.01
CA ILE A 371 19.53 16.42 -17.77
C ILE A 371 20.16 17.82 -17.85
N CYS A 372 21.24 18.00 -18.62
CA CYS A 372 21.85 19.31 -18.86
C CYS A 372 20.96 20.28 -19.65
N MET A 373 19.90 19.78 -20.32
CA MET A 373 18.92 20.64 -20.99
C MET A 373 17.96 21.31 -20.01
N ILE A 374 17.84 20.80 -18.79
CA ILE A 374 16.95 21.38 -17.77
C ILE A 374 17.54 22.69 -17.29
N PRO A 375 16.85 23.83 -17.43
CA PRO A 375 17.34 25.13 -16.98
C PRO A 375 17.23 25.27 -15.45
N LYS A 376 17.87 26.30 -14.90
CA LYS A 376 17.74 26.65 -13.47
C LYS A 376 16.31 27.06 -13.12
N TYR A 377 15.62 27.72 -14.04
CA TYR A 377 14.24 28.14 -13.91
C TYR A 377 13.46 27.70 -15.14
N MET A 378 12.20 27.46 -15.00
CA MET A 378 11.33 27.13 -16.14
C MET A 378 11.14 28.36 -17.01
N ASP A 379 11.04 28.14 -18.33
CA ASP A 379 10.65 29.19 -19.26
C ASP A 379 9.25 29.72 -18.89
N GLU A 380 9.09 31.03 -18.81
CA GLU A 380 7.83 31.67 -18.42
C GLU A 380 6.68 31.34 -19.39
N GLU A 381 6.96 31.24 -20.68
CA GLU A 381 5.96 30.87 -21.69
C GLU A 381 5.53 29.42 -21.51
N ALA A 382 6.47 28.51 -21.23
CA ALA A 382 6.18 27.12 -20.92
C ALA A 382 5.38 26.96 -19.61
N GLN A 383 5.66 27.77 -18.59
CA GLN A 383 4.85 27.81 -17.36
C GLN A 383 3.42 28.27 -17.64
N ARG A 384 3.23 29.34 -18.42
CA ARG A 384 1.89 29.83 -18.80
C ARG A 384 1.11 28.78 -19.56
N LYS A 385 1.74 28.07 -20.51
CA LYS A 385 1.12 26.96 -21.25
C LYS A 385 0.68 25.81 -20.35
N ILE A 386 1.46 25.44 -19.36
CA ILE A 386 1.12 24.42 -18.37
C ILE A 386 -0.05 24.88 -17.51
N GLN A 387 -0.02 26.10 -17.00
CA GLN A 387 -1.12 26.66 -16.20
C GLN A 387 -2.42 26.71 -17.00
N ALA A 388 -2.38 27.19 -18.24
CA ALA A 388 -3.54 27.24 -19.12
C ALA A 388 -4.08 25.82 -19.44
N SER A 389 -3.21 24.85 -19.67
CA SER A 389 -3.61 23.46 -19.89
C SER A 389 -4.25 22.83 -18.66
N ASP A 390 -3.72 23.12 -17.46
CA ASP A 390 -4.25 22.64 -16.21
C ASP A 390 -5.63 23.27 -15.90
N GLU A 391 -5.80 24.54 -16.22
CA GLU A 391 -7.09 25.26 -16.10
C GLU A 391 -8.14 24.70 -17.07
N LEU A 392 -7.75 24.45 -18.34
CA LEU A 392 -8.62 23.83 -19.33
C LEU A 392 -9.05 22.42 -18.89
N LEU A 393 -8.14 21.62 -18.35
CA LEU A 393 -8.46 20.28 -17.81
C LEU A 393 -9.43 20.37 -16.63
N ARG A 394 -9.29 21.36 -15.75
CA ARG A 394 -10.25 21.60 -14.65
C ARG A 394 -11.65 21.90 -15.19
N VAL A 395 -11.76 22.80 -16.16
CA VAL A 395 -13.03 23.17 -16.78
C VAL A 395 -13.67 21.96 -17.45
N LEU A 396 -12.90 21.13 -18.17
CA LEU A 396 -13.39 19.89 -18.79
C LEU A 396 -13.85 18.86 -17.75
N GLU A 397 -13.11 18.68 -16.65
CA GLU A 397 -13.51 17.80 -15.56
C GLU A 397 -14.80 18.27 -14.88
N GLU A 398 -14.99 19.58 -14.68
CA GLU A 398 -16.22 20.16 -14.16
C GLU A 398 -17.41 19.97 -15.12
N LEU A 399 -17.21 20.19 -16.42
CA LEU A 399 -18.26 19.95 -17.43
C LEU A 399 -18.68 18.49 -17.49
N ILE A 400 -17.73 17.56 -17.46
CA ILE A 400 -18.01 16.12 -17.46
C ILE A 400 -18.76 15.70 -16.18
N THR A 401 -18.45 16.32 -15.05
CA THR A 401 -19.12 16.07 -13.79
C THR A 401 -20.56 16.56 -13.83
N ASN A 402 -20.79 17.77 -14.32
CA ASN A 402 -22.12 18.35 -14.47
C ASN A 402 -23.01 17.56 -15.45
N MET A 403 -22.44 17.08 -16.57
CA MET A 403 -23.16 16.23 -17.55
C MET A 403 -23.55 14.84 -17.00
N LYS A 404 -22.88 14.36 -15.94
CA LYS A 404 -23.21 13.09 -15.27
C LYS A 404 -24.29 13.24 -14.20
N ILE A 405 -24.53 14.45 -13.72
CA ILE A 405 -25.57 14.76 -12.73
C ILE A 405 -26.95 14.93 -13.40
N GLU A 406 -26.99 15.25 -14.70
CA GLU A 406 -28.22 15.42 -15.49
C GLU A 406 -28.75 14.12 -16.13
N LYS A 407 -28.14 12.97 -15.84
CA LYS A 407 -28.60 11.63 -16.24
C LYS A 407 -28.90 10.76 -15.03
#